data_9e514157d3177e0a3494b2b644419e86
#
_entry.id   9e514157d3177e0a3494b2b644419e86
#
_cell.length_a   1.000
_cell.length_b   1.000
_cell.length_c   1.000
_cell.angle_alpha   90.00
_cell.angle_beta   90.00
_cell.angle_gamma   90.00
#
_symmetry.space_group_name_H-M   'P 1'
#
loop_
_entity.id
_entity.type
_entity.pdbx_description
1 polymer ?
#
loop_
_entity_poly.entity_id
_entity_poly.type
_entity_poly.pdbx_seq_one_letter_code
_entity_poly.pdbx_strand_id
1 'polypeptide(L)'
;LIEVLVEMEHTGIKVDPIILKKMSEDFSQRLQSQASDIYRLAGGEFNIASPKQLGEILFDKLSLPGGTKTKTGSYATGAEILEDLAANGSDIAAKVLDWRQIAKLKSTYTDALIEEINPKTGRIHTSYSMTGASTGRLSSNDPNLQNIPIRTDEGRKIRTAFIAEQDNV
;
A
#
# COMPACT_ATOMS: atom_id res chain seq x y z
N LEU A 1 19.73 -21.81 14.11
CA LEU A 1 18.93 -20.82 13.39
C LEU A 1 18.16 -21.45 12.22
N ILE A 2 18.82 -22.25 11.37
CA ILE A 2 18.18 -22.88 10.20
C ILE A 2 16.96 -23.70 10.61
N GLU A 3 17.10 -24.59 11.60
CA GLU A 3 16.00 -25.43 12.11
C GLU A 3 14.80 -24.59 12.58
N VAL A 4 15.07 -23.50 13.30
CA VAL A 4 14.03 -22.57 13.76
C VAL A 4 13.31 -21.89 12.60
N LEU A 5 14.06 -21.45 11.58
CA LEU A 5 13.45 -20.81 10.40
C LEU A 5 12.60 -21.80 9.60
N VAL A 6 13.07 -23.03 9.43
CA VAL A 6 12.29 -24.10 8.76
C VAL A 6 10.99 -24.37 9.51
N GLU A 7 11.02 -24.43 10.83
CA GLU A 7 9.81 -24.61 11.64
C GLU A 7 8.85 -23.42 11.52
N MET A 8 9.38 -22.19 11.53
CA MET A 8 8.58 -20.98 11.34
C MET A 8 7.92 -20.94 9.96
N GLU A 9 8.65 -21.27 8.89
CA GLU A 9 8.11 -21.34 7.52
C GLU A 9 7.04 -22.42 7.40
N HIS A 10 7.29 -23.60 7.98
CA HIS A 10 6.36 -24.72 7.95
C HIS A 10 5.08 -24.43 8.74
N THR A 11 5.20 -23.86 9.92
CA THR A 11 4.06 -23.48 10.78
C THR A 11 3.26 -22.35 10.14
N GLY A 12 3.91 -21.35 9.57
CA GLY A 12 3.26 -20.17 9.01
C GLY A 12 2.62 -19.27 10.05
N ILE A 13 1.98 -18.22 9.60
CA ILE A 13 1.36 -17.17 10.43
C ILE A 13 -0.15 -17.17 10.21
N LYS A 14 -0.93 -17.21 11.29
CA LYS A 14 -2.38 -17.19 11.23
C LYS A 14 -2.88 -15.77 11.00
N VAL A 15 -3.78 -15.62 10.05
CA VAL A 15 -4.39 -14.34 9.69
C VAL A 15 -5.90 -14.50 9.63
N ASP A 16 -6.63 -13.53 10.14
CA ASP A 16 -8.09 -13.49 10.06
C ASP A 16 -8.54 -12.88 8.72
N PRO A 17 -9.06 -13.69 7.78
CA PRO A 17 -9.50 -13.21 6.48
C PRO A 17 -10.73 -12.31 6.56
N ILE A 18 -11.54 -12.40 7.62
CA ILE A 18 -12.75 -11.59 7.79
C ILE A 18 -12.34 -10.15 8.07
N ILE A 19 -11.37 -9.95 8.96
CA ILE A 19 -10.82 -8.62 9.26
C ILE A 19 -10.23 -7.99 7.99
N LEU A 20 -9.40 -8.74 7.24
CA LEU A 20 -8.79 -8.24 6.02
C LEU A 20 -9.84 -7.88 4.95
N LYS A 21 -10.86 -8.72 4.74
CA LYS A 21 -11.95 -8.43 3.78
C LYS A 21 -12.71 -7.17 4.16
N LYS A 22 -13.09 -7.03 5.42
CA LYS A 22 -13.78 -5.84 5.91
C LYS A 22 -12.95 -4.57 5.71
N MET A 23 -11.64 -4.64 5.95
CA MET A 23 -10.74 -3.52 5.67
C MET A 23 -10.61 -3.22 4.18
N SER A 24 -10.53 -4.25 3.33
CA SER A 24 -10.49 -4.08 1.88
C SER A 24 -11.75 -3.41 1.34
N GLU A 25 -12.92 -3.75 1.87
CA GLU A 25 -14.20 -3.11 1.54
C GLU A 25 -14.23 -1.64 1.98
N ASP A 26 -13.81 -1.33 3.22
CA ASP A 26 -13.68 0.05 3.72
C ASP A 26 -12.73 0.87 2.84
N PHE A 27 -11.57 0.34 2.52
CA PHE A 27 -10.63 1.01 1.62
C PHE A 27 -11.22 1.24 0.22
N SER A 28 -12.00 0.29 -0.31
CA SER A 28 -12.67 0.47 -1.61
C SER A 28 -13.66 1.63 -1.59
N GLN A 29 -14.48 1.74 -0.54
CA GLN A 29 -15.43 2.83 -0.38
C GLN A 29 -14.73 4.20 -0.23
N ARG A 30 -13.66 4.25 0.57
CA ARG A 30 -12.85 5.46 0.76
C ARG A 30 -12.17 5.89 -0.55
N LEU A 31 -11.60 4.96 -1.30
CA LEU A 31 -10.98 5.22 -2.61
C LEU A 31 -12.00 5.79 -3.61
N GLN A 32 -13.21 5.24 -3.63
CA GLN A 32 -14.28 5.72 -4.51
C GLN A 32 -14.72 7.15 -4.13
N SER A 33 -14.89 7.43 -2.85
CA SER A 33 -15.23 8.76 -2.36
C SER A 33 -14.13 9.78 -2.69
N GLN A 34 -12.87 9.43 -2.43
CA GLN A 34 -11.72 10.29 -2.73
C GLN A 34 -11.54 10.51 -4.24
N ALA A 35 -11.78 9.47 -5.06
CA ALA A 35 -11.73 9.61 -6.52
C ALA A 35 -12.77 10.62 -7.02
N SER A 36 -13.99 10.58 -6.50
CA SER A 36 -15.05 11.54 -6.84
C SER A 36 -14.63 12.99 -6.51
N ASP A 37 -14.00 13.20 -5.36
CA ASP A 37 -13.46 14.49 -4.98
C ASP A 37 -12.33 14.96 -5.91
N ILE A 38 -11.40 14.06 -6.25
CA ILE A 38 -10.29 14.34 -7.16
C ILE A 38 -10.84 14.71 -8.56
N TYR A 39 -11.82 13.96 -9.07
CA TYR A 39 -12.44 14.24 -10.36
C TYR A 39 -13.15 15.60 -10.39
N ARG A 40 -13.82 15.96 -9.30
CA ARG A 40 -14.45 17.28 -9.16
C ARG A 40 -13.40 18.41 -9.22
N LEU A 41 -12.28 18.25 -8.53
CA LEU A 41 -11.18 19.23 -8.55
C LEU A 41 -10.45 19.27 -9.90
N ALA A 42 -10.33 18.14 -10.56
CA ALA A 42 -9.72 18.01 -11.89
C ALA A 42 -10.63 18.51 -13.02
N GLY A 43 -11.95 18.67 -12.77
CA GLY A 43 -12.94 19.00 -13.79
C GLY A 43 -13.18 17.88 -14.80
N GLY A 44 -13.10 16.62 -14.37
CA GLY A 44 -13.36 15.42 -15.18
C GLY A 44 -12.66 14.18 -14.66
N GLU A 45 -13.12 13.02 -15.14
CA GLU A 45 -12.57 11.73 -14.78
C GLU A 45 -11.26 11.45 -15.52
N PHE A 46 -10.34 10.76 -14.86
CA PHE A 46 -9.07 10.28 -15.41
C PHE A 46 -8.54 9.12 -14.57
N ASN A 47 -7.54 8.41 -15.05
CA ASN A 47 -6.90 7.35 -14.25
C ASN A 47 -5.93 7.96 -13.24
N ILE A 48 -6.35 8.07 -11.96
CA ILE A 48 -5.55 8.63 -10.85
C ILE A 48 -4.27 7.82 -10.61
N ALA A 49 -4.29 6.51 -10.89
CA ALA A 49 -3.11 5.65 -10.77
C ALA A 49 -2.10 5.87 -11.90
N SER A 50 -2.47 6.54 -13.00
CA SER A 50 -1.60 6.81 -14.12
C SER A 50 -0.76 8.08 -13.89
N PRO A 51 0.58 7.98 -13.71
CA PRO A 51 1.43 9.16 -13.55
C PRO A 51 1.34 10.14 -14.72
N LYS A 52 1.16 9.61 -15.95
CA LYS A 52 1.05 10.41 -17.16
C LYS A 52 -0.21 11.27 -17.13
N GLN A 53 -1.39 10.64 -16.94
CA GLN A 53 -2.67 11.37 -16.92
C GLN A 53 -2.73 12.35 -15.75
N LEU A 54 -2.24 11.94 -14.57
CA LEU A 54 -2.17 12.84 -13.43
C LEU A 54 -1.29 14.06 -13.71
N GLY A 55 -0.13 13.85 -14.34
CA GLY A 55 0.76 14.95 -14.71
C GLY A 55 0.12 15.94 -15.69
N GLU A 56 -0.58 15.44 -16.71
CA GLU A 56 -1.34 16.26 -17.67
C GLU A 56 -2.43 17.06 -16.96
N ILE A 57 -3.14 16.47 -15.99
CA ILE A 57 -4.15 17.19 -15.20
C ILE A 57 -3.51 18.27 -14.33
N LEU A 58 -2.46 17.96 -13.58
CA LEU A 58 -1.85 18.89 -12.64
C LEU A 58 -1.18 20.08 -13.35
N PHE A 59 -0.41 19.79 -14.40
CA PHE A 59 0.48 20.79 -15.00
C PHE A 59 -0.04 21.40 -16.30
N ASP A 60 -0.74 20.65 -17.15
CA ASP A 60 -1.29 21.19 -18.39
C ASP A 60 -2.69 21.77 -18.17
N LYS A 61 -3.59 21.04 -17.48
CA LYS A 61 -4.98 21.51 -17.29
C LYS A 61 -5.13 22.52 -16.16
N LEU A 62 -4.57 22.23 -14.98
CA LEU A 62 -4.66 23.08 -13.79
C LEU A 62 -3.54 24.11 -13.68
N SER A 63 -2.54 24.04 -14.56
CA SER A 63 -1.39 24.95 -14.62
C SER A 63 -0.69 25.13 -13.27
N LEU A 64 -0.58 24.07 -12.46
CA LEU A 64 0.12 24.13 -11.19
C LEU A 64 1.63 24.34 -11.41
N PRO A 65 2.33 25.05 -10.52
CA PRO A 65 3.76 25.30 -10.64
C PRO A 65 4.59 24.02 -10.43
N GLY A 66 5.85 24.01 -10.89
CA GLY A 66 6.82 22.95 -10.57
C GLY A 66 6.75 21.71 -11.47
N GLY A 67 6.03 21.78 -12.60
CA GLY A 67 5.96 20.68 -13.56
C GLY A 67 7.32 20.34 -14.20
N THR A 68 8.04 19.35 -13.68
CA THR A 68 9.28 18.83 -14.23
C THR A 68 9.01 17.61 -15.10
N LYS A 69 9.62 17.55 -16.29
CA LYS A 69 9.50 16.39 -17.19
C LYS A 69 10.60 15.36 -16.92
N THR A 70 10.21 14.12 -16.91
CA THR A 70 11.11 12.98 -16.84
C THR A 70 11.89 12.81 -18.16
N LYS A 71 12.90 11.96 -18.17
CA LYS A 71 13.66 11.62 -19.41
C LYS A 71 12.77 11.08 -20.54
N THR A 72 11.61 10.52 -20.20
CA THR A 72 10.61 10.00 -21.15
C THR A 72 9.59 11.05 -21.60
N GLY A 73 9.75 12.32 -21.20
CA GLY A 73 8.87 13.43 -21.60
C GLY A 73 7.56 13.56 -20.82
N SER A 74 7.27 12.64 -19.93
CA SER A 74 6.09 12.72 -19.03
C SER A 74 6.41 13.59 -17.81
N TYR A 75 5.38 14.20 -17.20
CA TYR A 75 5.57 14.90 -15.95
C TYR A 75 5.91 13.95 -14.80
N ALA A 76 6.82 14.37 -13.93
CA ALA A 76 7.09 13.68 -12.69
C ALA A 76 5.94 13.95 -11.70
N THR A 77 5.38 12.88 -11.11
CA THR A 77 4.28 12.94 -10.14
C THR A 77 4.60 12.11 -8.91
N GLY A 78 5.88 12.06 -8.51
CA GLY A 78 6.34 11.39 -7.29
C GLY A 78 5.76 12.02 -6.02
N ALA A 79 5.93 11.32 -4.89
CA ALA A 79 5.41 11.78 -3.60
C ALA A 79 5.96 13.18 -3.24
N GLU A 80 7.25 13.40 -3.40
CA GLU A 80 7.93 14.67 -3.10
C GLU A 80 7.28 15.85 -3.83
N ILE A 81 7.01 15.71 -5.14
CA ILE A 81 6.38 16.77 -5.94
C ILE A 81 4.94 17.04 -5.47
N LEU A 82 4.18 15.97 -5.16
CA LEU A 82 2.82 16.13 -4.68
C LEU A 82 2.77 16.72 -3.27
N GLU A 83 3.74 16.39 -2.41
CA GLU A 83 3.90 16.97 -1.07
C GLU A 83 4.21 18.46 -1.16
N ASP A 84 5.11 18.87 -2.06
CA ASP A 84 5.42 20.28 -2.32
C ASP A 84 4.20 21.04 -2.83
N LEU A 85 3.45 20.46 -3.78
CA LEU A 85 2.22 21.08 -4.27
C LEU A 85 1.15 21.20 -3.18
N ALA A 86 0.98 20.20 -2.35
CA ALA A 86 0.04 20.21 -1.23
C ALA A 86 0.44 21.26 -0.17
N ALA A 87 1.73 21.34 0.16
CA ALA A 87 2.26 22.36 1.07
C ALA A 87 2.04 23.80 0.55
N ASN A 88 2.02 23.97 -0.77
CA ASN A 88 1.69 25.24 -1.43
C ASN A 88 0.18 25.46 -1.67
N GLY A 89 -0.68 24.66 -1.02
CA GLY A 89 -2.13 24.84 -1.01
C GLY A 89 -2.90 24.13 -2.13
N SER A 90 -2.30 23.15 -2.79
CA SER A 90 -3.00 22.37 -3.81
C SER A 90 -3.83 21.23 -3.18
N ASP A 91 -5.14 21.43 -3.06
CA ASP A 91 -6.07 20.43 -2.52
C ASP A 91 -6.07 19.13 -3.32
N ILE A 92 -5.96 19.21 -4.65
CA ILE A 92 -5.94 18.01 -5.50
C ILE A 92 -4.68 17.19 -5.23
N ALA A 93 -3.52 17.80 -5.02
CA ALA A 93 -2.27 17.11 -4.72
C ALA A 93 -2.36 16.38 -3.37
N ALA A 94 -2.89 17.05 -2.34
CA ALA A 94 -3.12 16.44 -1.03
C ALA A 94 -4.05 15.21 -1.13
N LYS A 95 -5.18 15.35 -1.85
CA LYS A 95 -6.14 14.25 -2.03
C LYS A 95 -5.55 13.07 -2.84
N VAL A 96 -4.69 13.34 -3.83
CA VAL A 96 -4.01 12.28 -4.59
C VAL A 96 -3.00 11.55 -3.72
N LEU A 97 -2.28 12.22 -2.83
CA LEU A 97 -1.39 11.57 -1.85
C LEU A 97 -2.17 10.61 -0.95
N ASP A 98 -3.27 11.07 -0.36
CA ASP A 98 -4.13 10.26 0.50
C ASP A 98 -4.70 9.05 -0.25
N TRP A 99 -5.18 9.27 -1.48
CA TRP A 99 -5.70 8.21 -2.34
C TRP A 99 -4.64 7.15 -2.64
N ARG A 100 -3.42 7.57 -3.01
CA ARG A 100 -2.29 6.65 -3.28
C ARG A 100 -1.90 5.84 -2.05
N GLN A 101 -1.92 6.45 -0.88
CA GLN A 101 -1.62 5.76 0.38
C GLN A 101 -2.63 4.64 0.63
N ILE A 102 -3.93 4.91 0.53
CA ILE A 102 -4.98 3.92 0.73
C ILE A 102 -4.94 2.84 -0.36
N ALA A 103 -4.75 3.23 -1.63
CA ALA A 103 -4.63 2.28 -2.74
C ALA A 103 -3.47 1.31 -2.53
N LYS A 104 -2.32 1.80 -2.05
CA LYS A 104 -1.15 0.98 -1.71
C LYS A 104 -1.46 0.03 -0.55
N LEU A 105 -2.10 0.51 0.51
CA LEU A 105 -2.47 -0.32 1.66
C LEU A 105 -3.43 -1.44 1.24
N LYS A 106 -4.42 -1.11 0.43
CA LYS A 106 -5.38 -2.09 -0.09
C LYS A 106 -4.69 -3.15 -0.94
N SER A 107 -3.98 -2.76 -1.99
CA SER A 107 -3.39 -3.70 -2.94
C SER A 107 -2.26 -4.53 -2.35
N THR A 108 -1.40 -3.92 -1.53
CA THR A 108 -0.17 -4.57 -1.03
C THR A 108 -0.43 -5.42 0.22
N TYR A 109 -1.42 -5.05 1.04
CA TYR A 109 -1.65 -5.73 2.32
C TYR A 109 -3.01 -6.41 2.37
N THR A 110 -4.14 -5.69 2.29
CA THR A 110 -5.43 -6.35 2.53
C THR A 110 -5.77 -7.36 1.44
N ASP A 111 -5.62 -7.02 0.18
CA ASP A 111 -5.95 -7.93 -0.93
C ASP A 111 -4.88 -9.01 -1.10
N ALA A 112 -3.61 -8.61 -1.16
CA ALA A 112 -2.52 -9.56 -1.36
C ALA A 112 -2.41 -10.58 -0.23
N LEU A 113 -2.55 -10.17 1.05
CA LEU A 113 -2.48 -11.12 2.17
C LEU A 113 -3.63 -12.13 2.16
N ILE A 114 -4.82 -11.76 1.67
CA ILE A 114 -5.93 -12.71 1.52
C ILE A 114 -5.58 -13.77 0.49
N GLU A 115 -4.97 -13.40 -0.63
CA GLU A 115 -4.57 -14.32 -1.70
C GLU A 115 -3.44 -15.25 -1.26
N GLU A 116 -2.59 -14.82 -0.34
CA GLU A 116 -1.46 -15.60 0.20
C GLU A 116 -1.89 -16.63 1.28
N ILE A 117 -3.13 -16.62 1.73
CA ILE A 117 -3.61 -17.61 2.70
C ILE A 117 -3.67 -18.99 2.04
N ASN A 118 -2.84 -19.92 2.51
CA ASN A 118 -2.85 -21.29 2.02
C ASN A 118 -4.18 -21.98 2.40
N PRO A 119 -4.97 -22.47 1.43
CA PRO A 119 -6.29 -23.03 1.71
C PRO A 119 -6.26 -24.32 2.54
N LYS A 120 -5.13 -25.01 2.61
CA LYS A 120 -4.97 -26.24 3.39
C LYS A 120 -4.65 -25.97 4.85
N THR A 121 -3.81 -24.95 5.13
CA THR A 121 -3.36 -24.62 6.49
C THR A 121 -4.14 -23.47 7.12
N GLY A 122 -4.79 -22.62 6.30
CA GLY A 122 -5.42 -21.38 6.75
C GLY A 122 -4.41 -20.31 7.19
N ARG A 123 -3.13 -20.48 6.82
CA ARG A 123 -2.01 -19.65 7.26
C ARG A 123 -1.24 -19.09 6.07
N ILE A 124 -0.50 -18.03 6.32
CA ILE A 124 0.47 -17.47 5.36
C ILE A 124 1.83 -18.06 5.67
N HIS A 125 2.49 -18.60 4.66
CA HIS A 125 3.83 -19.19 4.74
C HIS A 125 4.80 -18.33 3.95
N THR A 126 5.54 -17.46 4.66
CA THR A 126 6.61 -16.65 4.07
C THR A 126 7.92 -17.44 4.05
N SER A 127 8.83 -17.08 3.17
CA SER A 127 10.20 -17.61 3.14
C SER A 127 11.17 -16.64 3.80
N TYR A 128 12.04 -17.12 4.68
CA TYR A 128 13.05 -16.31 5.33
C TYR A 128 14.43 -16.48 4.67
N SER A 129 15.04 -15.37 4.26
CA SER A 129 16.40 -15.36 3.74
C SER A 129 17.38 -14.76 4.75
N MET A 130 18.46 -15.52 5.01
CA MET A 130 19.58 -15.07 5.87
C MET A 130 20.60 -14.21 5.12
N THR A 131 20.57 -14.23 3.79
CA THR A 131 21.55 -13.56 2.92
C THR A 131 20.96 -12.41 2.14
N GLY A 132 19.68 -12.11 2.31
CA GLY A 132 18.95 -11.09 1.55
C GLY A 132 19.29 -9.65 1.94
N ALA A 133 19.90 -9.43 3.10
CA ALA A 133 20.25 -8.11 3.60
C ALA A 133 21.74 -8.02 3.93
N SER A 134 22.42 -6.97 3.43
CA SER A 134 23.83 -6.69 3.74
C SER A 134 24.10 -6.37 5.21
N THR A 135 23.04 -6.06 5.98
CA THR A 135 23.11 -5.71 7.40
C THR A 135 23.11 -6.93 8.33
N GLY A 136 23.04 -8.16 7.81
CA GLY A 136 22.93 -9.38 8.60
C GLY A 136 21.52 -9.62 9.20
N ARG A 137 20.52 -8.82 8.81
CA ARG A 137 19.12 -9.04 9.19
C ARG A 137 18.48 -10.12 8.30
N LEU A 138 17.51 -10.83 8.84
CA LEU A 138 16.64 -11.70 8.05
C LEU A 138 15.74 -10.84 7.14
N SER A 139 15.44 -11.36 5.96
CA SER A 139 14.39 -10.83 5.10
C SER A 139 13.27 -11.85 4.94
N SER A 140 12.04 -11.35 4.86
CA SER A 140 10.83 -12.14 4.61
C SER A 140 10.37 -11.90 3.18
N ASN A 141 10.15 -12.97 2.41
CA ASN A 141 9.78 -12.91 1.01
C ASN A 141 8.58 -13.84 0.75
N ASP A 142 7.77 -13.49 -0.22
CA ASP A 142 6.67 -14.29 -0.74
C ASP A 142 5.69 -14.80 0.35
N PRO A 143 5.01 -13.90 1.07
CA PRO A 143 5.02 -12.44 0.99
C PRO A 143 6.03 -11.76 1.94
N ASN A 144 6.37 -10.50 1.67
CA ASN A 144 7.17 -9.71 2.61
C ASN A 144 6.30 -9.20 3.77
N LEU A 145 6.43 -9.83 4.93
CA LEU A 145 5.68 -9.48 6.15
C LEU A 145 6.38 -8.41 7.01
N GLN A 146 7.62 -8.02 6.67
CA GLN A 146 8.37 -7.02 7.43
C GLN A 146 7.96 -5.58 7.06
N ASN A 147 7.32 -5.38 5.92
CA ASN A 147 6.93 -4.06 5.41
C ASN A 147 5.53 -3.61 5.85
N ILE A 148 4.86 -4.36 6.74
CA ILE A 148 3.54 -3.98 7.24
C ILE A 148 3.65 -2.67 8.00
N PRO A 149 2.91 -1.61 7.61
CA PRO A 149 3.03 -0.30 8.22
C PRO A 149 2.70 -0.34 9.73
N ILE A 150 3.40 0.50 10.51
CA ILE A 150 3.17 0.61 11.96
C ILE A 150 2.85 2.05 12.39
N ARG A 151 3.21 3.02 11.55
CA ARG A 151 3.10 4.44 11.93
C ARG A 151 1.69 5.01 11.74
N THR A 152 0.94 4.47 10.79
CA THR A 152 -0.44 4.90 10.51
C THR A 152 -1.46 4.06 11.26
N ASP A 153 -2.66 4.61 11.51
CA ASP A 153 -3.74 3.88 12.16
C ASP A 153 -4.24 2.72 11.30
N GLU A 154 -4.29 2.91 9.98
CA GLU A 154 -4.62 1.85 9.03
C GLU A 154 -3.60 0.71 9.08
N GLY A 155 -2.31 1.02 9.13
CA GLY A 155 -1.26 0.02 9.26
C GLY A 155 -1.37 -0.77 10.56
N ARG A 156 -1.69 -0.09 11.67
CA ARG A 156 -1.95 -0.75 12.97
C ARG A 156 -3.16 -1.68 12.89
N LYS A 157 -4.24 -1.26 12.22
CA LYS A 157 -5.43 -2.10 12.00
C LYS A 157 -5.11 -3.35 11.18
N ILE A 158 -4.27 -3.27 10.14
CA ILE A 158 -3.82 -4.44 9.38
C ILE A 158 -3.15 -5.46 10.30
N ARG A 159 -2.34 -5.00 11.25
CA ARG A 159 -1.69 -5.89 12.22
C ARG A 159 -2.68 -6.63 13.13
N THR A 160 -3.86 -6.09 13.41
CA THR A 160 -4.88 -6.81 14.20
C THR A 160 -5.44 -8.03 13.49
N ALA A 161 -5.24 -8.15 12.18
CA ALA A 161 -5.60 -9.35 11.44
C ALA A 161 -4.64 -10.53 11.68
N PHE A 162 -3.43 -10.28 12.19
CA PHE A 162 -2.49 -11.32 12.59
C PHE A 162 -2.84 -11.78 13.99
N ILE A 163 -3.30 -13.02 14.10
CA ILE A 163 -3.87 -13.58 15.33
C ILE A 163 -3.07 -14.79 15.80
N ALA A 164 -3.04 -15.01 17.13
CA ALA A 164 -2.57 -16.25 17.72
C ALA A 164 -3.71 -17.29 17.76
N GLU A 165 -3.40 -18.56 17.91
CA GLU A 165 -4.39 -19.57 18.28
C GLU A 165 -4.76 -19.43 19.76
N GLN A 166 -5.97 -19.92 20.12
CA GLN A 166 -6.56 -19.65 21.45
C GLN A 166 -5.69 -20.02 22.66
N ASP A 167 -4.66 -20.84 22.49
CA ASP A 167 -3.76 -21.27 23.57
C ASP A 167 -2.33 -20.73 23.47
N ASN A 168 -2.08 -19.80 22.53
CA ASN A 168 -0.76 -19.18 22.33
C ASN A 168 -0.84 -17.67 22.54
N VAL A 169 -0.03 -17.19 23.45
CA VAL A 169 0.15 -15.76 23.75
C VAL A 169 1.20 -15.16 22.81
#